data_6505a4adea187bc1f26f2f28f39e792f
#
_entry.id   6505a4adea187bc1f26f2f28f39e792f
#
_cell.length_a   1.000
_cell.length_b   1.000
_cell.length_c   1.000
_cell.angle_alpha   90.00
_cell.angle_beta   90.00
_cell.angle_gamma   90.00
#
_symmetry.space_group_name_H-M   'P 1'
#
loop_
_entity.id
_entity.type
_entity.pdbx_description
1 polymer ?
#
loop_
_entity_poly.entity_id
_entity_poly.type
_entity_poly.pdbx_seq_one_letter_code
_entity_poly.pdbx_strand_id
1 'polypeptide(L)'
;QHQKSAIRIIEEAVHILRSAPGTLLLVYYIGGVPFVLGLLYFWADMSRSADAHQYSAMAAFGLAFLFVWMKFWQTVFMYQIRARVFDEVRAPWSRQRVVSIFVTQALIHSTRLFVILVASLTVIPFGYCYAFYQSVSAHDSGEGQSVKATCHWAWRQARLWPRQNHLLI
;
A
#
# COMPACT_ATOMS: atom_id res chain seq x y z
N GLN A 1 -22.06 -16.74 9.67
CA GLN A 1 -21.21 -16.33 8.53
C GLN A 1 -20.17 -17.43 8.32
N HIS A 2 -20.27 -18.18 7.20
CA HIS A 2 -19.26 -19.16 6.83
C HIS A 2 -17.93 -18.46 6.57
N GLN A 3 -16.94 -18.77 7.38
CA GLN A 3 -15.58 -18.27 7.23
C GLN A 3 -15.01 -18.81 5.90
N LYS A 4 -14.88 -17.93 4.89
CA LYS A 4 -14.26 -18.32 3.61
C LYS A 4 -12.84 -18.80 3.90
N SER A 5 -12.40 -19.89 3.28
CA SER A 5 -11.02 -20.35 3.41
C SER A 5 -10.08 -19.34 2.71
N ALA A 6 -8.81 -19.25 3.18
CA ALA A 6 -7.82 -18.34 2.56
C ALA A 6 -7.65 -18.61 1.08
N ILE A 7 -7.67 -19.89 0.65
CA ILE A 7 -7.59 -20.31 -0.75
C ILE A 7 -8.72 -19.71 -1.57
N ARG A 8 -9.95 -19.75 -1.07
CA ARG A 8 -11.11 -19.19 -1.78
C ARG A 8 -11.02 -17.67 -1.95
N ILE A 9 -10.44 -16.97 -0.96
CA ILE A 9 -10.19 -15.52 -1.06
C ILE A 9 -9.15 -15.23 -2.14
N ILE A 10 -8.08 -16.04 -2.22
CA ILE A 10 -7.06 -15.90 -3.27
C ILE A 10 -7.67 -16.17 -4.65
N GLU A 11 -8.45 -17.23 -4.81
CA GLU A 11 -9.14 -17.55 -6.08
C GLU A 11 -10.07 -16.40 -6.51
N GLU A 12 -10.86 -15.84 -5.59
CA GLU A 12 -11.74 -14.71 -5.86
C GLU A 12 -10.94 -13.46 -6.26
N ALA A 13 -9.83 -13.17 -5.58
CA ALA A 13 -8.94 -12.05 -5.90
C ALA A 13 -8.29 -12.22 -7.29
N VAL A 14 -7.82 -13.42 -7.62
CA VAL A 14 -7.25 -13.73 -8.94
C VAL A 14 -8.31 -13.60 -10.03
N HIS A 15 -9.54 -14.05 -9.78
CA HIS A 15 -10.64 -13.91 -10.73
C HIS A 15 -10.98 -12.45 -11.01
N ILE A 16 -11.07 -11.61 -9.95
CA ILE A 16 -11.29 -10.16 -10.08
C ILE A 16 -10.16 -9.51 -10.89
N LEU A 17 -8.90 -9.88 -10.61
CA LEU A 17 -7.75 -9.33 -11.31
C LEU A 17 -7.70 -9.73 -12.79
N ARG A 18 -8.04 -10.97 -13.11
CA ARG A 18 -8.12 -11.47 -14.50
C ARG A 18 -9.24 -10.82 -15.32
N SER A 19 -10.35 -10.48 -14.67
CA SER A 19 -11.47 -9.78 -15.30
C SER A 19 -11.25 -8.25 -15.39
N ALA A 20 -10.17 -7.74 -14.78
CA ALA A 20 -9.85 -6.33 -14.79
C ALA A 20 -9.33 -5.89 -16.18
N PRO A 21 -9.71 -4.68 -16.65
CA PRO A 21 -9.17 -4.17 -17.92
C PRO A 21 -7.68 -3.87 -17.78
N GLY A 22 -6.94 -4.00 -18.88
CA GLY A 22 -5.49 -3.71 -18.91
C GLY A 22 -5.12 -2.32 -18.42
N THR A 23 -5.99 -1.32 -18.63
CA THR A 23 -5.81 0.04 -18.12
C THR A 23 -5.68 0.11 -16.60
N LEU A 24 -6.37 -0.77 -15.90
CA LEU A 24 -6.31 -0.84 -14.44
C LEU A 24 -4.95 -1.41 -13.97
N LEU A 25 -4.43 -2.41 -14.67
CA LEU A 25 -3.10 -2.94 -14.43
C LEU A 25 -2.02 -1.90 -14.73
N LEU A 26 -2.18 -1.09 -15.78
CA LEU A 26 -1.27 0.03 -16.08
C LEU A 26 -1.17 1.01 -14.92
N VAL A 27 -2.28 1.35 -14.26
CA VAL A 27 -2.28 2.22 -13.07
C VAL A 27 -1.37 1.65 -11.97
N TYR A 28 -1.42 0.35 -11.73
CA TYR A 28 -0.55 -0.32 -10.76
C TYR A 28 0.93 -0.23 -11.16
N TYR A 29 1.24 -0.49 -12.43
CA TYR A 29 2.62 -0.48 -12.93
C TYR A 29 3.23 0.93 -13.02
N ILE A 30 2.44 1.97 -13.30
CA ILE A 30 2.90 3.37 -13.25
C ILE A 30 3.44 3.72 -11.85
N GLY A 31 2.85 3.17 -10.82
CA GLY A 31 3.38 3.34 -9.46
C GLY A 31 4.56 2.42 -9.14
N GLY A 32 4.43 1.13 -9.45
CA GLY A 32 5.36 0.10 -9.01
C GLY A 32 6.70 0.11 -9.74
N VAL A 33 6.69 0.25 -11.07
CA VAL A 33 7.90 0.15 -11.89
C VAL A 33 8.94 1.22 -11.55
N PRO A 34 8.62 2.53 -11.44
CA PRO A 34 9.60 3.54 -11.08
C PRO A 34 10.26 3.27 -9.71
N PHE A 35 9.48 2.80 -8.73
CA PHE A 35 10.03 2.46 -7.42
C PHE A 35 11.00 1.27 -7.49
N VAL A 36 10.63 0.20 -8.19
CA VAL A 36 11.49 -0.99 -8.34
C VAL A 36 12.79 -0.64 -9.05
N LEU A 37 12.71 0.12 -10.15
CA LEU A 37 13.91 0.56 -10.88
C LEU A 37 14.77 1.48 -10.02
N GLY A 38 14.18 2.42 -9.29
CA GLY A 38 14.88 3.30 -8.36
C GLY A 38 15.58 2.52 -7.24
N LEU A 39 14.92 1.49 -6.69
CA LEU A 39 15.49 0.62 -5.66
C LEU A 39 16.68 -0.19 -6.20
N LEU A 40 16.54 -0.76 -7.40
CA LEU A 40 17.62 -1.51 -8.05
C LEU A 40 18.83 -0.59 -8.37
N TYR A 41 18.54 0.62 -8.86
CA TYR A 41 19.59 1.62 -9.10
C TYR A 41 20.30 2.00 -7.80
N PHE A 42 19.53 2.32 -6.75
CA PHE A 42 20.09 2.65 -5.43
C PHE A 42 20.98 1.52 -4.90
N TRP A 43 20.53 0.28 -5.00
CA TRP A 43 21.34 -0.86 -4.57
C TRP A 43 22.61 -1.00 -5.40
N ALA A 44 22.50 -0.91 -6.72
CA ALA A 44 23.66 -1.03 -7.61
C ALA A 44 24.70 0.07 -7.33
N ASP A 45 24.24 1.30 -7.11
CA ASP A 45 25.10 2.43 -6.79
C ASP A 45 25.78 2.28 -5.43
N MET A 46 25.02 1.94 -4.39
CA MET A 46 25.55 1.70 -3.05
C MET A 46 26.55 0.54 -2.99
N SER A 47 26.42 -0.45 -3.88
CA SER A 47 27.29 -1.64 -3.90
C SER A 47 28.56 -1.44 -4.71
N ARG A 48 28.60 -0.49 -5.65
CA ARG A 48 29.69 -0.40 -6.67
C ARG A 48 30.38 0.95 -6.72
N SER A 49 29.74 2.03 -6.27
CA SER A 49 30.30 3.37 -6.34
C SER A 49 31.17 3.67 -5.11
N ALA A 50 32.38 4.12 -5.34
CA ALA A 50 33.29 4.58 -4.27
C ALA A 50 32.78 5.83 -3.58
N ASP A 51 32.02 6.67 -4.30
CA ASP A 51 31.46 7.94 -3.82
C ASP A 51 30.01 7.84 -3.30
N ALA A 52 29.48 6.61 -3.19
CA ALA A 52 28.10 6.35 -2.76
C ALA A 52 27.75 7.06 -1.45
N HIS A 53 28.69 7.15 -0.51
CA HIS A 53 28.45 7.82 0.78
C HIS A 53 28.12 9.31 0.66
N GLN A 54 28.63 10.00 -0.35
CA GLN A 54 28.43 11.43 -0.52
C GLN A 54 26.98 11.76 -0.93
N TYR A 55 26.36 10.87 -1.70
CA TYR A 55 25.02 11.05 -2.26
C TYR A 55 23.95 10.16 -1.62
N SER A 56 24.33 9.32 -0.66
CA SER A 56 23.43 8.34 -0.03
C SER A 56 22.17 8.95 0.55
N ALA A 57 22.28 10.10 1.23
CA ALA A 57 21.12 10.78 1.82
C ALA A 57 20.15 11.30 0.75
N MET A 58 20.66 11.92 -0.33
CA MET A 58 19.85 12.43 -1.43
C MET A 58 19.18 11.27 -2.20
N ALA A 59 19.92 10.20 -2.47
CA ALA A 59 19.41 9.00 -3.14
C ALA A 59 18.34 8.30 -2.30
N ALA A 60 18.54 8.19 -0.98
CA ALA A 60 17.55 7.65 -0.06
C ALA A 60 16.28 8.52 0.00
N PHE A 61 16.40 9.84 -0.04
CA PHE A 61 15.26 10.75 -0.10
C PHE A 61 14.48 10.58 -1.41
N GLY A 62 15.18 10.47 -2.56
CA GLY A 62 14.56 10.17 -3.84
C GLY A 62 13.80 8.84 -3.83
N LEU A 63 14.39 7.80 -3.21
CA LEU A 63 13.74 6.50 -3.07
C LEU A 63 12.51 6.56 -2.16
N ALA A 64 12.57 7.32 -1.07
CA ALA A 64 11.41 7.55 -0.20
C ALA A 64 10.27 8.24 -0.95
N PHE A 65 10.57 9.22 -1.81
CA PHE A 65 9.58 9.85 -2.68
C PHE A 65 8.95 8.85 -3.65
N LEU A 66 9.75 8.04 -4.33
CA LEU A 66 9.26 6.96 -5.22
C LEU A 66 8.40 5.94 -4.48
N PHE A 67 8.72 5.65 -3.23
CA PHE A 67 7.90 4.78 -2.38
C PHE A 67 6.52 5.39 -2.12
N VAL A 68 6.44 6.68 -1.76
CA VAL A 68 5.15 7.37 -1.57
C VAL A 68 4.38 7.46 -2.89
N TRP A 69 5.07 7.72 -4.00
CA TRP A 69 4.49 7.67 -5.35
C TRP A 69 3.86 6.32 -5.65
N MET A 70 4.58 5.23 -5.40
CA MET A 70 4.06 3.88 -5.55
C MET A 70 2.81 3.65 -4.68
N LYS A 71 2.82 4.09 -3.43
CA LYS A 71 1.69 3.95 -2.51
C LYS A 71 0.47 4.73 -2.97
N PHE A 72 0.65 5.92 -3.49
CA PHE A 72 -0.41 6.70 -4.10
C PHE A 72 -1.11 5.92 -5.23
N TRP A 73 -0.35 5.39 -6.18
CA TRP A 73 -0.92 4.63 -7.30
C TRP A 73 -1.54 3.30 -6.89
N GLN A 74 -1.01 2.64 -5.88
CA GLN A 74 -1.64 1.46 -5.28
C GLN A 74 -3.00 1.81 -4.66
N THR A 75 -3.13 2.94 -3.99
CA THR A 75 -4.42 3.42 -3.46
C THR A 75 -5.40 3.73 -4.59
N VAL A 76 -4.96 4.40 -5.66
CA VAL A 76 -5.78 4.66 -6.85
C VAL A 76 -6.27 3.35 -7.49
N PHE A 77 -5.39 2.36 -7.61
CA PHE A 77 -5.71 1.03 -8.12
C PHE A 77 -6.77 0.34 -7.25
N MET A 78 -6.56 0.31 -5.94
CA MET A 78 -7.50 -0.30 -4.98
C MET A 78 -8.87 0.38 -5.01
N TYR A 79 -8.90 1.71 -5.10
CA TYR A 79 -10.13 2.46 -5.25
C TYR A 79 -10.90 2.07 -6.52
N GLN A 80 -10.19 1.92 -7.65
CA GLN A 80 -10.82 1.53 -8.91
C GLN A 80 -11.35 0.08 -8.88
N ILE A 81 -10.62 -0.86 -8.25
CA ILE A 81 -11.11 -2.23 -8.05
C ILE A 81 -12.35 -2.23 -7.18
N ARG A 82 -12.29 -1.53 -6.04
CA ARG A 82 -13.41 -1.45 -5.10
C ARG A 82 -14.67 -0.91 -5.77
N ALA A 83 -14.55 0.21 -6.50
CA ALA A 83 -15.66 0.79 -7.23
C ALA A 83 -16.31 -0.18 -8.24
N ARG A 84 -15.52 -1.12 -8.79
CA ARG A 84 -16.03 -2.16 -9.68
C ARG A 84 -16.72 -3.30 -8.95
N VAL A 85 -16.11 -3.77 -7.87
CA VAL A 85 -16.63 -4.92 -7.11
C VAL A 85 -17.94 -4.59 -6.42
N PHE A 86 -18.09 -3.35 -5.95
CA PHE A 86 -19.26 -2.90 -5.20
C PHE A 86 -20.22 -2.02 -6.04
N ASP A 87 -19.95 -1.85 -7.33
CA ASP A 87 -20.72 -0.98 -8.23
C ASP A 87 -20.92 0.44 -7.68
N GLU A 88 -19.88 0.94 -6.97
CA GLU A 88 -19.90 2.27 -6.37
C GLU A 88 -19.71 3.35 -7.45
N VAL A 89 -20.46 4.44 -7.35
CA VAL A 89 -20.29 5.61 -8.23
C VAL A 89 -18.89 6.22 -7.98
N ARG A 90 -18.12 6.36 -9.04
CA ARG A 90 -16.76 6.94 -8.94
C ARG A 90 -16.87 8.43 -8.66
N ALA A 91 -16.42 8.86 -7.50
CA ALA A 91 -16.30 10.28 -7.21
C ALA A 91 -15.25 10.93 -8.13
N PRO A 92 -15.49 12.17 -8.61
CA PRO A 92 -14.58 12.87 -9.49
C PRO A 92 -13.23 13.16 -8.80
N TRP A 93 -12.15 13.12 -9.58
CA TRP A 93 -10.83 13.48 -9.11
C TRP A 93 -10.75 14.97 -8.85
N SER A 94 -10.51 15.38 -7.61
CA SER A 94 -10.23 16.75 -7.21
C SER A 94 -8.79 16.89 -6.75
N ARG A 95 -8.21 18.10 -6.86
CA ARG A 95 -6.85 18.38 -6.34
C ARG A 95 -6.76 18.08 -4.84
N GLN A 96 -7.79 18.46 -4.09
CA GLN A 96 -7.86 18.20 -2.66
C GLN A 96 -7.80 16.71 -2.34
N ARG A 97 -8.50 15.88 -3.11
CA ARG A 97 -8.49 14.42 -2.97
C ARG A 97 -7.10 13.83 -3.23
N VAL A 98 -6.45 14.25 -4.31
CA VAL A 98 -5.09 13.81 -4.65
C VAL A 98 -4.10 14.14 -3.54
N VAL A 99 -4.13 15.39 -3.06
CA VAL A 99 -3.26 15.83 -1.96
C VAL A 99 -3.57 15.08 -0.67
N SER A 100 -4.84 14.88 -0.34
CA SER A 100 -5.26 14.12 0.84
C SER A 100 -4.71 12.70 0.81
N ILE A 101 -4.88 11.96 -0.29
CA ILE A 101 -4.33 10.61 -0.44
C ILE A 101 -2.81 10.63 -0.27
N PHE A 102 -2.11 11.56 -0.96
CA PHE A 102 -0.66 11.64 -0.90
C PHE A 102 -0.15 11.89 0.52
N VAL A 103 -0.75 12.83 1.25
CA VAL A 103 -0.41 13.15 2.63
C VAL A 103 -0.71 11.97 3.56
N THR A 104 -1.87 11.34 3.42
CA THR A 104 -2.24 10.17 4.24
C THR A 104 -1.26 9.01 4.02
N GLN A 105 -0.92 8.70 2.77
CA GLN A 105 0.04 7.63 2.46
C GLN A 105 1.44 7.98 2.99
N ALA A 106 1.90 9.23 2.82
CA ALA A 106 3.19 9.67 3.33
C ALA A 106 3.27 9.56 4.86
N LEU A 107 2.27 10.06 5.59
CA LEU A 107 2.25 10.04 7.05
C LEU A 107 2.18 8.63 7.61
N ILE A 108 1.25 7.81 7.12
CA ILE A 108 1.01 6.49 7.70
C ILE A 108 2.12 5.51 7.31
N HIS A 109 2.53 5.46 6.05
CA HIS A 109 3.55 4.52 5.61
C HIS A 109 4.97 4.87 6.11
N SER A 110 5.24 6.14 6.46
CA SER A 110 6.51 6.51 7.11
C SER A 110 6.68 5.81 8.46
N THR A 111 5.59 5.56 9.19
CA THR A 111 5.65 4.84 10.47
C THR A 111 5.87 3.34 10.31
N ARG A 112 5.61 2.78 9.12
CA ARG A 112 5.66 1.35 8.86
C ARG A 112 7.00 0.73 9.20
N LEU A 113 8.11 1.37 8.82
CA LEU A 113 9.45 0.86 9.08
C LEU A 113 9.72 0.71 10.58
N PHE A 114 9.35 1.71 11.38
CA PHE A 114 9.51 1.68 12.83
C PHE A 114 8.64 0.61 13.47
N VAL A 115 7.37 0.54 13.06
CA VAL A 115 6.43 -0.45 13.61
C VAL A 115 6.85 -1.88 13.25
N ILE A 116 7.34 -2.14 12.04
CA ILE A 116 7.81 -3.48 11.64
C ILE A 116 9.07 -3.87 12.43
N LEU A 117 10.01 -2.95 12.65
CA LEU A 117 11.19 -3.22 13.47
C LEU A 117 10.80 -3.55 14.91
N VAL A 118 9.93 -2.75 15.51
CA VAL A 118 9.42 -3.02 16.88
C VAL A 118 8.64 -4.32 16.92
N ALA A 119 7.78 -4.59 15.93
CA ALA A 119 7.02 -5.83 15.85
C ALA A 119 7.91 -7.07 15.66
N SER A 120 9.09 -6.94 15.02
CA SER A 120 10.04 -8.04 14.88
C SER A 120 10.79 -8.36 16.17
N LEU A 121 10.98 -7.35 17.02
CA LEU A 121 11.63 -7.51 18.33
C LEU A 121 10.65 -7.96 19.43
N THR A 122 9.37 -7.68 19.25
CA THR A 122 8.29 -8.06 20.17
C THR A 122 7.51 -9.22 19.56
N VAL A 123 6.91 -10.08 20.41
CA VAL A 123 6.06 -11.21 19.99
C VAL A 123 4.73 -10.73 19.36
N ILE A 124 4.69 -9.51 18.81
CA ILE A 124 3.51 -8.97 18.12
C ILE A 124 3.37 -9.69 16.78
N PRO A 125 2.20 -10.27 16.46
CA PRO A 125 2.00 -10.99 15.21
C PRO A 125 2.18 -10.06 14.00
N PHE A 126 3.18 -10.32 13.19
CA PHE A 126 3.49 -9.58 11.96
C PHE A 126 2.26 -9.39 11.06
N GLY A 127 1.41 -10.43 11.00
CA GLY A 127 0.20 -10.43 10.20
C GLY A 127 -0.75 -9.27 10.50
N TYR A 128 -0.86 -8.87 11.77
CA TYR A 128 -1.71 -7.73 12.13
C TYR A 128 -1.14 -6.40 11.65
N CYS A 129 0.16 -6.18 11.83
CA CYS A 129 0.81 -4.96 11.37
C CYS A 129 0.71 -4.84 9.85
N TYR A 130 0.97 -5.91 9.12
CA TYR A 130 0.88 -5.92 7.67
C TYR A 130 -0.55 -5.65 7.18
N ALA A 131 -1.54 -6.36 7.73
CA ALA A 131 -2.95 -6.19 7.38
C ALA A 131 -3.46 -4.77 7.68
N PHE A 132 -2.99 -4.14 8.76
CA PHE A 132 -3.30 -2.75 9.06
C PHE A 132 -2.86 -1.81 7.93
N TYR A 133 -1.59 -1.87 7.53
CA TYR A 133 -1.06 -0.97 6.47
C TYR A 133 -1.68 -1.23 5.10
N GLN A 134 -2.01 -2.47 4.78
CA GLN A 134 -2.73 -2.80 3.56
C GLN A 134 -4.17 -2.26 3.59
N SER A 135 -4.84 -2.36 4.73
CA SER A 135 -6.19 -1.83 4.92
C SER A 135 -6.25 -0.31 4.81
N VAL A 136 -5.22 0.41 5.26
CA VAL A 136 -5.09 1.86 5.04
C VAL A 136 -5.09 2.19 3.56
N SER A 137 -4.23 1.53 2.78
CA SER A 137 -4.16 1.77 1.33
C SER A 137 -5.46 1.42 0.59
N ALA A 138 -6.19 0.41 1.08
CA ALA A 138 -7.45 -0.01 0.47
C ALA A 138 -8.65 0.90 0.80
N HIS A 139 -8.60 1.60 1.93
CA HIS A 139 -9.73 2.41 2.40
C HIS A 139 -9.59 3.90 2.14
N ASP A 140 -8.37 4.38 1.90
CA ASP A 140 -8.10 5.79 1.65
C ASP A 140 -8.71 6.25 0.32
N SER A 141 -9.94 6.72 0.38
CA SER A 141 -10.66 7.23 -0.81
C SER A 141 -10.32 8.69 -1.14
N GLY A 142 -9.59 9.38 -0.27
CA GLY A 142 -9.27 10.81 -0.41
C GLY A 142 -10.49 11.75 -0.30
N GLU A 143 -11.62 11.24 0.16
CA GLU A 143 -12.90 12.00 0.27
C GLU A 143 -13.04 12.74 1.60
N GLY A 144 -11.98 13.44 2.04
CA GLY A 144 -12.05 14.28 3.24
C GLY A 144 -12.12 13.52 4.56
N GLN A 145 -11.91 12.21 4.55
CA GLN A 145 -11.80 11.44 5.79
C GLN A 145 -10.55 11.85 6.56
N SER A 146 -10.68 12.01 7.86
CA SER A 146 -9.51 12.30 8.69
C SER A 146 -8.60 11.07 8.75
N VAL A 147 -7.27 11.30 8.77
CA VAL A 147 -6.26 10.26 8.95
C VAL A 147 -6.58 9.34 10.13
N LYS A 148 -7.10 9.93 11.23
CA LYS A 148 -7.54 9.19 12.42
C LYS A 148 -8.68 8.22 12.13
N ALA A 149 -9.65 8.60 11.32
CA ALA A 149 -10.78 7.75 10.93
C ALA A 149 -10.30 6.57 10.07
N THR A 150 -9.43 6.82 9.10
CA THR A 150 -8.79 5.78 8.26
C THR A 150 -7.98 4.80 9.11
N CYS A 151 -7.18 5.27 10.06
CA CYS A 151 -6.43 4.42 10.98
C CYS A 151 -7.35 3.56 11.86
N HIS A 152 -8.41 4.14 12.43
CA HIS A 152 -9.34 3.42 13.28
C HIS A 152 -10.07 2.32 12.50
N TRP A 153 -10.48 2.61 11.27
CA TRP A 153 -11.11 1.63 10.39
C TRP A 153 -10.13 0.50 10.01
N ALA A 154 -8.91 0.84 9.59
CA ALA A 154 -7.87 -0.13 9.23
C ALA A 154 -7.50 -1.05 10.40
N TRP A 155 -7.42 -0.50 11.61
CA TRP A 155 -7.21 -1.28 12.84
C TRP A 155 -8.33 -2.29 13.09
N ARG A 156 -9.59 -1.86 12.91
CA ARG A 156 -10.74 -2.75 13.04
C ARG A 156 -10.70 -3.88 12.02
N GLN A 157 -10.36 -3.59 10.76
CA GLN A 157 -10.27 -4.59 9.70
C GLN A 157 -9.14 -5.60 9.97
N ALA A 158 -7.96 -5.14 10.39
CA ALA A 158 -6.85 -6.02 10.71
C ALA A 158 -7.18 -7.05 11.81
N ARG A 159 -8.14 -6.73 12.71
CA ARG A 159 -8.57 -7.62 13.80
C ARG A 159 -9.68 -8.61 13.43
N LEU A 160 -10.40 -8.41 12.32
CA LEU A 160 -11.55 -9.25 11.97
C LEU A 160 -11.16 -10.69 11.62
N TRP A 161 -9.99 -10.90 10.99
CA TRP A 161 -9.59 -12.19 10.43
C TRP A 161 -8.16 -12.58 10.79
N PRO A 162 -7.84 -12.78 12.10
CA PRO A 162 -6.46 -12.98 12.54
C PRO A 162 -5.79 -14.20 11.90
N ARG A 163 -6.49 -15.32 11.78
CA ARG A 163 -5.93 -16.55 11.18
C ARG A 163 -5.67 -16.40 9.68
N GLN A 164 -6.52 -15.66 8.96
CA GLN A 164 -6.35 -15.45 7.52
C GLN A 164 -5.22 -14.47 7.23
N ASN A 165 -5.05 -13.44 8.06
CA ASN A 165 -3.95 -12.49 7.93
C ASN A 165 -2.58 -13.16 8.02
N HIS A 166 -2.44 -14.21 8.82
CA HIS A 166 -1.20 -15.01 8.91
C HIS A 166 -0.96 -15.94 7.71
N LEU A 167 -2.03 -16.37 7.03
CA LEU A 167 -1.93 -17.26 5.87
C LEU A 167 -1.73 -16.52 4.54
N LEU A 168 -2.04 -15.21 4.49
CA LEU A 168 -1.97 -14.38 3.29
C LEU A 168 -0.68 -13.57 3.20
N ILE A 169 0.18 -13.63 4.22
CA ILE A 169 1.51 -13.03 4.28
C ILE A 169 2.59 -14.06 4.00
#